data_8d75861f85ea34a1d23ed220292944f6
#
_entry.id   8d75861f85ea34a1d23ed220292944f6
#
_cell.length_a   1.000
_cell.length_b   1.000
_cell.length_c   1.000
_cell.angle_alpha   90.00
_cell.angle_beta   90.00
_cell.angle_gamma   90.00
#
_symmetry.space_group_name_H-M   'P 1'
#
loop_
_entity.id
_entity.type
_entity.pdbx_description
1 polymer ?
#
loop_
_entity_poly.entity_id
_entity_poly.type
_entity_poly.pdbx_seq_one_letter_code
_entity_poly.pdbx_strand_id
1 'polypeptide(L)'
;MGLFDFLFGKKKQDPSFTLGVVNFFKGEDNPSDLMVVGFVKGSIKVGDEIVVTNMSCVTETPVKTTVLSLGVHGSMVQEASDTTVMAIVRDGTKLGIYKGTVLHSENTPDTELCNAYTVALGIAFVDEQEGKLTKEDCEKLAASDISEIWQLYYRVHAEEAKQFEAKQVLLKYKRREFYKLIREKLFLLDDVYVVYSVETDEPYLFSNASKDEKGSLFVTMPMAQLIPSSYIHNLKEMFGKNENFDFKRIDNGPDKEGIRNFIRDLFIYDGIRGIQYCGEKTTILAEQLVDLPRYKGMDEIEIPVTNPNLIQWLYLARQLGKLNTKDKKTLSQVYLYQFYEALKTAKLLAPMRLHGYDQLLEENPQTDVEPNIPFDLAMQPGQTKELTLRVYTDWKRLRKHYGEDCKALIVTIDEQLAFHDVVINPGDHPMAASTITEEWYNEVERK
;
A
#
# COMPACT_ATOMS: atom_id res chain seq x y z
N MET A 1 -40.28 -20.85 6.30
CA MET A 1 -41.18 -19.69 6.06
C MET A 1 -41.71 -19.24 7.40
N GLY A 2 -41.22 -18.13 7.87
CA GLY A 2 -41.59 -17.59 9.18
C GLY A 2 -42.82 -16.68 9.06
N LEU A 3 -43.59 -16.61 10.14
CA LEU A 3 -44.82 -15.82 10.28
C LEU A 3 -44.61 -14.33 9.91
N PHE A 4 -43.39 -13.82 9.98
CA PHE A 4 -43.00 -12.46 9.60
C PHE A 4 -43.03 -12.20 8.08
N ASP A 5 -42.76 -13.21 7.25
CA ASP A 5 -42.81 -13.07 5.80
C ASP A 5 -44.24 -12.92 5.25
N PHE A 6 -45.23 -13.27 6.07
CA PHE A 6 -46.65 -13.18 5.69
C PHE A 6 -47.28 -11.83 6.08
N LEU A 7 -46.74 -11.13 7.08
CA LEU A 7 -47.29 -9.87 7.58
C LEU A 7 -46.67 -8.62 6.94
N PHE A 8 -45.46 -8.71 6.46
CA PHE A 8 -44.78 -7.63 5.72
C PHE A 8 -44.45 -8.19 4.34
N GLY A 9 -45.44 -8.14 3.43
CA GLY A 9 -45.25 -8.56 2.04
C GLY A 9 -43.87 -8.10 1.55
N LYS A 10 -43.03 -9.03 1.02
CA LYS A 10 -41.77 -8.68 0.37
C LYS A 10 -42.07 -7.50 -0.55
N LYS A 11 -41.58 -6.29 -0.17
CA LYS A 11 -41.41 -5.22 -1.15
C LYS A 11 -40.67 -5.89 -2.30
N LYS A 12 -41.25 -6.00 -3.48
CA LYS A 12 -40.52 -6.31 -4.70
C LYS A 12 -39.40 -5.30 -4.72
N GLN A 13 -38.16 -5.73 -4.46
CA GLN A 13 -36.99 -4.91 -4.75
C GLN A 13 -37.10 -4.62 -6.24
N ASP A 14 -37.16 -3.34 -6.59
CA ASP A 14 -37.04 -2.95 -7.99
C ASP A 14 -35.73 -3.56 -8.49
N PRO A 15 -35.74 -4.14 -9.70
CA PRO A 15 -34.57 -4.78 -10.24
C PRO A 15 -33.40 -3.79 -10.25
N SER A 16 -32.29 -4.14 -9.61
CA SER A 16 -31.08 -3.35 -9.63
C SER A 16 -30.55 -3.22 -11.06
N PHE A 17 -30.05 -2.06 -11.41
CA PHE A 17 -29.33 -1.89 -12.66
C PHE A 17 -28.03 -1.11 -12.43
N THR A 18 -27.08 -1.32 -13.36
CA THR A 18 -25.85 -0.52 -13.47
C THR A 18 -25.64 -0.09 -14.92
N LEU A 19 -25.13 1.12 -15.11
CA LEU A 19 -24.67 1.67 -16.39
C LEU A 19 -23.26 2.22 -16.19
N GLY A 20 -22.24 1.52 -16.63
CA GLY A 20 -20.87 2.02 -16.64
C GLY A 20 -20.66 2.96 -17.84
N VAL A 21 -20.24 4.20 -17.57
CA VAL A 21 -20.04 5.23 -18.60
C VAL A 21 -18.72 4.96 -19.36
N VAL A 22 -18.84 4.64 -20.65
CA VAL A 22 -17.72 4.45 -21.57
C VAL A 22 -17.36 5.75 -22.27
N ASN A 23 -18.34 6.51 -22.69
CA ASN A 23 -18.18 7.79 -23.37
C ASN A 23 -19.31 8.76 -23.00
N PHE A 24 -19.13 10.04 -23.29
CA PHE A 24 -20.15 11.05 -23.01
C PHE A 24 -20.04 12.26 -23.94
N PHE A 25 -21.16 12.97 -24.12
CA PHE A 25 -21.29 14.17 -24.95
C PHE A 25 -22.20 15.17 -24.26
N LYS A 26 -22.02 16.47 -24.53
CA LYS A 26 -22.94 17.49 -24.04
C LYS A 26 -24.29 17.34 -24.73
N GLY A 27 -25.36 17.57 -24.01
CA GLY A 27 -26.72 17.57 -24.56
C GLY A 27 -26.88 18.66 -25.61
N GLU A 28 -27.52 18.32 -26.73
CA GLU A 28 -27.75 19.27 -27.83
C GLU A 28 -28.80 20.34 -27.45
N ASP A 29 -29.90 19.94 -26.80
CA ASP A 29 -31.01 20.81 -26.43
C ASP A 29 -30.72 21.61 -25.16
N ASN A 30 -30.02 21.05 -24.20
CA ASN A 30 -29.66 21.69 -22.94
C ASN A 30 -28.17 21.39 -22.59
N PRO A 31 -27.30 22.41 -22.61
CA PRO A 31 -25.85 22.22 -22.31
C PRO A 31 -25.56 21.75 -20.89
N SER A 32 -26.51 21.80 -19.96
CA SER A 32 -26.37 21.24 -18.62
C SER A 32 -26.56 19.74 -18.58
N ASP A 33 -27.33 19.19 -19.53
CA ASP A 33 -27.59 17.76 -19.62
C ASP A 33 -26.39 17.04 -20.29
N LEU A 34 -26.24 15.77 -20.00
CA LEU A 34 -25.13 14.96 -20.52
C LEU A 34 -25.71 13.72 -21.20
N MET A 35 -25.33 13.48 -22.45
CA MET A 35 -25.53 12.20 -23.11
C MET A 35 -24.40 11.28 -22.74
N VAL A 36 -24.68 10.17 -22.08
CA VAL A 36 -23.74 9.13 -21.71
C VAL A 36 -23.95 7.89 -22.58
N VAL A 37 -22.85 7.22 -22.91
CA VAL A 37 -22.84 5.94 -23.64
C VAL A 37 -22.24 4.90 -22.73
N GLY A 38 -22.88 3.74 -22.61
CA GLY A 38 -22.36 2.64 -21.80
C GLY A 38 -23.22 1.39 -21.89
N PHE A 39 -22.77 0.33 -21.21
CA PHE A 39 -23.50 -0.92 -21.12
C PHE A 39 -24.38 -0.96 -19.87
N VAL A 40 -25.66 -1.19 -20.06
CA VAL A 40 -26.62 -1.44 -18.96
C VAL A 40 -26.64 -2.91 -18.63
N LYS A 41 -26.46 -3.22 -17.36
CA LYS A 41 -26.80 -4.53 -16.79
C LYS A 41 -28.03 -4.37 -15.90
N GLY A 42 -29.04 -5.23 -16.09
CA GLY A 42 -30.38 -5.03 -15.54
C GLY A 42 -31.26 -4.16 -16.43
N SER A 43 -32.27 -3.50 -15.89
CA SER A 43 -33.24 -2.70 -16.66
C SER A 43 -33.26 -1.26 -16.19
N ILE A 44 -33.16 -0.30 -17.14
CA ILE A 44 -33.25 1.15 -16.94
C ILE A 44 -34.38 1.72 -17.77
N LYS A 45 -35.07 2.74 -17.22
CA LYS A 45 -36.26 3.40 -17.87
C LYS A 45 -36.10 4.90 -17.93
N VAL A 46 -36.75 5.50 -18.89
CA VAL A 46 -36.92 6.94 -18.92
C VAL A 46 -37.74 7.39 -17.69
N GLY A 47 -37.22 8.38 -16.97
CA GLY A 47 -37.79 8.89 -15.72
C GLY A 47 -37.22 8.27 -14.46
N ASP A 48 -36.38 7.25 -14.56
CA ASP A 48 -35.70 6.67 -13.38
C ASP A 48 -34.84 7.70 -12.68
N GLU A 49 -34.95 7.76 -11.34
CA GLU A 49 -33.97 8.44 -10.48
C GLU A 49 -32.76 7.51 -10.30
N ILE A 50 -31.60 8.01 -10.62
CA ILE A 50 -30.35 7.25 -10.62
C ILE A 50 -29.33 7.88 -9.70
N VAL A 51 -28.51 7.05 -9.09
CA VAL A 51 -27.33 7.44 -8.29
C VAL A 51 -26.12 7.51 -9.19
N VAL A 52 -25.29 8.52 -8.99
CA VAL A 52 -24.03 8.74 -9.71
C VAL A 52 -22.88 8.39 -8.76
N THR A 53 -22.09 7.38 -9.10
CA THR A 53 -20.94 6.95 -8.29
C THR A 53 -19.66 7.00 -9.11
N ASN A 54 -18.70 7.78 -8.61
CA ASN A 54 -17.31 7.75 -9.07
C ASN A 54 -16.51 6.88 -8.09
N MET A 55 -16.12 5.69 -8.52
CA MET A 55 -15.48 4.70 -7.64
C MET A 55 -14.15 5.17 -7.02
N SER A 56 -13.49 6.13 -7.67
CA SER A 56 -12.23 6.75 -7.20
C SER A 56 -12.42 7.91 -6.20
N CYS A 57 -13.66 8.33 -5.95
CA CYS A 57 -14.00 9.44 -5.06
C CYS A 57 -14.96 8.99 -3.96
N VAL A 58 -14.65 9.30 -2.70
CA VAL A 58 -15.62 9.14 -1.62
C VAL A 58 -16.57 10.34 -1.63
N THR A 59 -17.84 10.08 -1.83
CA THR A 59 -18.91 11.10 -1.64
C THR A 59 -19.67 10.76 -0.37
N GLU A 60 -19.74 11.70 0.60
CA GLU A 60 -20.48 11.51 1.85
C GLU A 60 -22.00 11.39 1.61
N THR A 61 -22.49 12.01 0.54
CA THR A 61 -23.92 11.97 0.16
C THR A 61 -24.06 11.46 -1.27
N PRO A 62 -24.98 10.52 -1.53
CA PRO A 62 -25.26 10.05 -2.89
C PRO A 62 -25.71 11.21 -3.78
N VAL A 63 -25.04 11.35 -4.93
CA VAL A 63 -25.44 12.33 -5.96
C VAL A 63 -26.49 11.66 -6.84
N LYS A 64 -27.63 12.29 -6.99
CA LYS A 64 -28.77 11.75 -7.76
C LYS A 64 -29.07 12.59 -8.98
N THR A 65 -29.60 11.97 -10.03
CA THR A 65 -30.09 12.61 -11.24
C THR A 65 -31.23 11.78 -11.85
N THR A 66 -31.75 12.20 -13.01
CA THR A 66 -32.85 11.54 -13.69
C THR A 66 -32.51 11.21 -15.13
N VAL A 67 -32.92 10.05 -15.60
CA VAL A 67 -32.83 9.64 -17.01
C VAL A 67 -33.93 10.38 -17.80
N LEU A 68 -33.52 11.25 -18.72
CA LEU A 68 -34.44 12.04 -19.54
C LEU A 68 -34.87 11.33 -20.82
N SER A 69 -33.94 10.56 -21.40
CA SER A 69 -34.21 9.77 -22.61
C SER A 69 -33.24 8.60 -22.73
N LEU A 70 -33.65 7.59 -23.49
CA LEU A 70 -32.86 6.39 -23.79
C LEU A 70 -32.87 6.11 -25.29
N GLY A 71 -31.71 5.74 -25.83
CA GLY A 71 -31.53 5.27 -27.20
C GLY A 71 -30.81 3.93 -27.24
N VAL A 72 -31.30 3.01 -28.05
CA VAL A 72 -30.69 1.69 -28.34
C VAL A 72 -30.60 1.53 -29.85
N HIS A 73 -29.40 1.26 -30.36
CA HIS A 73 -29.16 1.07 -31.80
C HIS A 73 -29.75 2.20 -32.69
N GLY A 74 -29.64 3.45 -32.24
CA GLY A 74 -30.16 4.61 -32.96
C GLY A 74 -31.64 4.85 -32.87
N SER A 75 -32.41 4.06 -32.10
CA SER A 75 -33.83 4.23 -31.87
C SER A 75 -34.09 4.65 -30.44
N MET A 76 -35.03 5.62 -30.26
CA MET A 76 -35.49 6.03 -28.93
C MET A 76 -36.38 4.95 -28.31
N VAL A 77 -36.14 4.63 -27.06
CA VAL A 77 -36.87 3.61 -26.29
C VAL A 77 -37.29 4.12 -24.92
N GLN A 78 -38.34 3.52 -24.32
CA GLN A 78 -38.77 3.85 -22.96
C GLN A 78 -38.03 3.03 -21.90
N GLU A 79 -37.52 1.84 -22.26
CA GLU A 79 -36.83 0.91 -21.38
C GLU A 79 -35.75 0.19 -22.16
N ALA A 80 -34.61 -0.12 -21.51
CA ALA A 80 -33.54 -0.88 -22.06
C ALA A 80 -32.95 -1.86 -21.00
N SER A 81 -32.58 -3.09 -21.42
CA SER A 81 -32.05 -4.09 -20.52
C SER A 81 -30.89 -4.84 -21.17
N ASP A 82 -29.82 -5.06 -20.39
CA ASP A 82 -28.64 -5.87 -20.77
C ASP A 82 -28.09 -5.54 -22.16
N THR A 83 -27.95 -4.23 -22.47
CA THR A 83 -27.51 -3.75 -23.78
C THR A 83 -26.71 -2.45 -23.67
N THR A 84 -26.06 -2.07 -24.77
CA THR A 84 -25.45 -0.74 -24.88
C THR A 84 -26.52 0.30 -25.14
N VAL A 85 -26.49 1.39 -24.36
CA VAL A 85 -27.42 2.49 -24.45
C VAL A 85 -26.73 3.84 -24.61
N MET A 86 -27.47 4.79 -25.19
CA MET A 86 -27.26 6.23 -25.04
C MET A 86 -28.31 6.74 -24.08
N ALA A 87 -27.93 7.34 -22.97
CA ALA A 87 -28.86 7.90 -22.01
C ALA A 87 -28.59 9.40 -21.83
N ILE A 88 -29.63 10.25 -21.91
CA ILE A 88 -29.53 11.67 -21.54
C ILE A 88 -29.86 11.75 -20.05
N VAL A 89 -28.94 12.30 -19.28
CA VAL A 89 -29.08 12.49 -17.83
C VAL A 89 -29.14 13.99 -17.50
N ARG A 90 -30.08 14.35 -16.60
CA ARG A 90 -30.33 15.72 -16.21
C ARG A 90 -29.12 16.31 -15.47
N ASP A 91 -28.73 17.55 -15.81
CA ASP A 91 -27.66 18.31 -15.19
C ASP A 91 -26.30 17.54 -15.10
N GLY A 92 -26.11 16.53 -15.94
CA GLY A 92 -24.97 15.60 -15.88
C GLY A 92 -23.61 16.28 -15.94
N THR A 93 -23.51 17.46 -16.60
CA THR A 93 -22.25 18.21 -16.67
C THR A 93 -21.78 18.76 -15.31
N LYS A 94 -22.72 18.96 -14.36
CA LYS A 94 -22.44 19.45 -13.01
C LYS A 94 -22.10 18.33 -12.02
N LEU A 95 -22.35 17.07 -12.41
CA LEU A 95 -22.26 15.91 -11.53
C LEU A 95 -20.90 15.20 -11.59
N GLY A 96 -19.94 15.75 -12.34
CA GLY A 96 -18.62 15.16 -12.48
C GLY A 96 -18.58 13.81 -13.20
N ILE A 97 -19.62 13.52 -14.01
CA ILE A 97 -19.67 12.27 -14.80
C ILE A 97 -18.55 12.27 -15.82
N TYR A 98 -17.79 11.17 -15.82
CA TYR A 98 -16.68 10.91 -16.72
C TYR A 98 -16.63 9.42 -17.10
N LYS A 99 -15.71 9.02 -17.98
CA LYS A 99 -15.45 7.60 -18.30
C LYS A 99 -15.13 6.83 -17.03
N GLY A 100 -15.77 5.70 -16.80
CA GLY A 100 -15.68 4.92 -15.57
C GLY A 100 -16.71 5.28 -14.48
N THR A 101 -17.41 6.42 -14.57
CA THR A 101 -18.55 6.69 -13.67
C THR A 101 -19.59 5.59 -13.80
N VAL A 102 -20.20 5.16 -12.70
CA VAL A 102 -21.30 4.20 -12.67
C VAL A 102 -22.58 4.91 -12.30
N LEU A 103 -23.58 4.80 -13.17
CA LEU A 103 -24.95 5.22 -12.92
C LEU A 103 -25.74 3.98 -12.52
N HIS A 104 -26.50 4.06 -11.42
CA HIS A 104 -27.13 2.85 -10.88
C HIS A 104 -28.38 3.13 -10.04
N SER A 105 -29.16 2.09 -9.77
CA SER A 105 -30.25 2.15 -8.80
C SER A 105 -29.74 2.21 -7.36
N GLU A 106 -30.49 2.81 -6.45
CA GLU A 106 -30.07 3.10 -5.06
C GLU A 106 -29.60 1.86 -4.28
N ASN A 107 -30.16 0.69 -4.57
CA ASN A 107 -29.90 -0.56 -3.85
C ASN A 107 -28.94 -1.50 -4.60
N THR A 108 -28.12 -0.99 -5.51
CA THR A 108 -27.16 -1.81 -6.27
C THR A 108 -26.03 -2.27 -5.37
N PRO A 109 -25.70 -3.57 -5.34
CA PRO A 109 -24.58 -4.10 -4.55
C PRO A 109 -23.24 -3.55 -5.02
N ASP A 110 -22.30 -3.31 -4.09
CA ASP A 110 -20.95 -2.81 -4.39
C ASP A 110 -20.19 -3.68 -5.39
N THR A 111 -20.37 -5.00 -5.34
CA THR A 111 -19.77 -5.92 -6.31
C THR A 111 -20.24 -5.68 -7.75
N GLU A 112 -21.48 -5.25 -7.94
CA GLU A 112 -22.01 -4.89 -9.26
C GLU A 112 -21.50 -3.54 -9.71
N LEU A 113 -21.35 -2.58 -8.79
CA LEU A 113 -20.74 -1.27 -9.06
C LEU A 113 -19.27 -1.45 -9.51
N CYS A 114 -18.49 -2.23 -8.77
CA CYS A 114 -17.12 -2.54 -9.13
C CYS A 114 -17.00 -3.20 -10.51
N ASN A 115 -17.89 -4.14 -10.82
CA ASN A 115 -17.90 -4.79 -12.12
C ASN A 115 -18.24 -3.82 -13.26
N ALA A 116 -19.26 -2.97 -13.09
CA ALA A 116 -19.64 -1.98 -14.09
C ALA A 116 -18.52 -0.96 -14.33
N TYR A 117 -17.88 -0.49 -13.26
CA TYR A 117 -16.71 0.39 -13.31
C TYR A 117 -15.55 -0.24 -14.10
N THR A 118 -15.15 -1.46 -13.73
CA THR A 118 -14.04 -2.18 -14.39
C THR A 118 -14.31 -2.41 -15.87
N VAL A 119 -15.54 -2.80 -16.23
CA VAL A 119 -15.96 -2.98 -17.63
C VAL A 119 -15.93 -1.66 -18.39
N ALA A 120 -16.45 -0.58 -17.82
CA ALA A 120 -16.44 0.74 -18.46
C ALA A 120 -15.00 1.25 -18.74
N LEU A 121 -14.10 1.12 -17.76
CA LEU A 121 -12.68 1.48 -17.94
C LEU A 121 -12.01 0.61 -19.00
N GLY A 122 -12.29 -0.69 -19.01
CA GLY A 122 -11.74 -1.64 -20.00
C GLY A 122 -12.12 -1.22 -21.43
N ILE A 123 -13.41 -1.00 -21.69
CA ILE A 123 -13.88 -0.58 -23.02
C ILE A 123 -13.31 0.79 -23.37
N ALA A 124 -13.47 1.80 -22.49
CA ALA A 124 -13.08 3.18 -22.80
C ALA A 124 -11.59 3.36 -23.04
N PHE A 125 -10.74 2.70 -22.29
CA PHE A 125 -9.30 3.00 -22.29
C PHE A 125 -8.43 1.87 -22.86
N VAL A 126 -8.85 0.61 -22.74
CA VAL A 126 -8.07 -0.52 -23.27
C VAL A 126 -8.50 -0.86 -24.70
N ASP A 127 -9.82 -1.05 -24.91
CA ASP A 127 -10.33 -1.46 -26.23
C ASP A 127 -10.38 -0.31 -27.21
N GLU A 128 -10.96 0.86 -26.84
CA GLU A 128 -11.10 1.99 -27.76
C GLU A 128 -9.82 2.83 -27.90
N GLN A 129 -9.05 3.00 -26.83
CA GLN A 129 -7.88 3.87 -26.81
C GLN A 129 -6.52 3.13 -26.79
N GLU A 130 -6.50 1.79 -26.79
CA GLU A 130 -5.26 0.97 -26.74
C GLU A 130 -4.30 1.39 -25.61
N GLY A 131 -4.86 1.77 -24.45
CA GLY A 131 -4.10 2.25 -23.31
C GLY A 131 -3.44 3.63 -23.53
N LYS A 132 -3.92 4.46 -24.44
CA LYS A 132 -3.46 5.85 -24.63
C LYS A 132 -4.39 6.77 -23.85
N LEU A 133 -3.84 7.45 -22.86
CA LEU A 133 -4.57 8.47 -22.08
C LEU A 133 -4.34 9.84 -22.72
N THR A 134 -5.43 10.57 -23.00
CA THR A 134 -5.36 11.96 -23.45
C THR A 134 -4.97 12.88 -22.29
N LYS A 135 -4.67 14.15 -22.58
CA LYS A 135 -4.42 15.14 -21.52
C LYS A 135 -5.63 15.30 -20.60
N GLU A 136 -6.85 15.33 -21.16
CA GLU A 136 -8.08 15.41 -20.40
C GLU A 136 -8.28 14.19 -19.52
N ASP A 137 -8.02 12.97 -20.04
CA ASP A 137 -8.05 11.73 -19.23
C ASP A 137 -7.08 11.83 -18.04
N CYS A 138 -5.85 12.29 -18.29
CA CYS A 138 -4.85 12.48 -17.23
C CYS A 138 -5.26 13.53 -16.18
N GLU A 139 -6.04 14.54 -16.54
CA GLU A 139 -6.56 15.54 -15.60
C GLU A 139 -7.72 15.00 -14.77
N LYS A 140 -8.62 14.23 -15.36
CA LYS A 140 -9.88 13.76 -14.74
C LYS A 140 -9.72 12.48 -13.92
N LEU A 141 -8.92 11.52 -14.39
CA LEU A 141 -8.76 10.23 -13.73
C LEU A 141 -7.95 10.36 -12.44
N ALA A 142 -8.36 9.65 -11.39
CA ALA A 142 -7.58 9.50 -10.18
C ALA A 142 -6.44 8.48 -10.34
N ALA A 143 -5.53 8.43 -9.39
CA ALA A 143 -4.44 7.43 -9.37
C ALA A 143 -4.97 5.99 -9.40
N SER A 144 -6.09 5.74 -8.69
CA SER A 144 -6.75 4.43 -8.66
C SER A 144 -7.34 4.02 -10.01
N ASP A 145 -7.96 4.95 -10.73
CA ASP A 145 -8.48 4.70 -12.08
C ASP A 145 -7.34 4.31 -13.04
N ILE A 146 -6.24 5.07 -13.00
CA ILE A 146 -5.06 4.81 -13.83
C ILE A 146 -4.43 3.46 -13.49
N SER A 147 -4.42 3.09 -12.20
CA SER A 147 -3.96 1.77 -11.73
C SER A 147 -4.85 0.65 -12.29
N GLU A 148 -6.18 0.80 -12.22
CA GLU A 148 -7.12 -0.18 -12.75
C GLU A 148 -6.98 -0.34 -14.27
N ILE A 149 -6.90 0.78 -15.02
CA ILE A 149 -6.66 0.76 -16.47
C ILE A 149 -5.36 0.01 -16.80
N TRP A 150 -4.28 0.27 -16.05
CA TRP A 150 -3.02 -0.46 -16.23
C TRP A 150 -3.19 -1.97 -15.98
N GLN A 151 -3.88 -2.36 -14.93
CA GLN A 151 -4.12 -3.77 -14.59
C GLN A 151 -4.93 -4.48 -15.69
N LEU A 152 -5.96 -3.80 -16.23
CA LEU A 152 -6.75 -4.30 -17.36
C LEU A 152 -5.91 -4.43 -18.62
N TYR A 153 -5.16 -3.39 -18.97
CA TYR A 153 -4.24 -3.39 -20.12
C TYR A 153 -3.22 -4.52 -20.02
N TYR A 154 -2.61 -4.67 -18.84
CA TYR A 154 -1.66 -5.76 -18.58
C TYR A 154 -2.32 -7.14 -18.76
N ARG A 155 -3.52 -7.34 -18.22
CA ARG A 155 -4.26 -8.62 -18.30
C ARG A 155 -4.54 -9.03 -19.73
N VAL A 156 -4.92 -8.08 -20.57
CA VAL A 156 -5.22 -8.32 -22.00
C VAL A 156 -3.95 -8.66 -22.79
N HIS A 157 -2.83 -7.97 -22.52
CA HIS A 157 -1.64 -8.06 -23.38
C HIS A 157 -0.51 -8.95 -22.82
N ALA A 158 -0.60 -9.44 -21.58
CA ALA A 158 0.49 -10.19 -20.93
C ALA A 158 0.84 -11.49 -21.65
N GLU A 159 -0.16 -12.25 -22.16
CA GLU A 159 0.07 -13.52 -22.83
C GLU A 159 0.74 -13.34 -24.22
N GLU A 160 0.32 -12.34 -24.97
CA GLU A 160 1.03 -11.97 -26.23
C GLU A 160 2.47 -11.52 -25.99
N ALA A 161 2.67 -10.77 -24.90
CA ALA A 161 4.01 -10.28 -24.55
C ALA A 161 4.99 -11.40 -24.17
N LYS A 162 4.51 -12.56 -23.72
CA LYS A 162 5.35 -13.75 -23.49
C LYS A 162 5.84 -14.37 -24.81
N GLN A 163 5.07 -14.23 -25.90
CA GLN A 163 5.33 -14.87 -27.17
C GLN A 163 6.10 -13.97 -28.15
N PHE A 164 5.92 -12.65 -28.06
CA PHE A 164 6.46 -11.68 -29.02
C PHE A 164 7.29 -10.60 -28.32
N GLU A 165 8.58 -10.51 -28.67
CA GLU A 165 9.50 -9.53 -28.09
C GLU A 165 9.03 -8.07 -28.27
N ALA A 166 8.50 -7.72 -29.45
CA ALA A 166 7.96 -6.38 -29.70
C ALA A 166 6.82 -6.01 -28.75
N LYS A 167 5.94 -6.98 -28.42
CA LYS A 167 4.85 -6.79 -27.45
C LYS A 167 5.38 -6.66 -26.03
N GLN A 168 6.44 -7.40 -25.69
CA GLN A 168 7.11 -7.27 -24.39
C GLN A 168 7.72 -5.87 -24.22
N VAL A 169 8.37 -5.34 -25.24
CA VAL A 169 8.94 -3.98 -25.24
C VAL A 169 7.82 -2.94 -25.07
N LEU A 170 6.73 -3.07 -25.84
CA LEU A 170 5.57 -2.18 -25.73
C LEU A 170 4.96 -2.22 -24.32
N LEU A 171 4.78 -3.40 -23.75
CA LEU A 171 4.22 -3.54 -22.39
C LEU A 171 5.13 -2.88 -21.32
N LYS A 172 6.45 -3.03 -21.45
CA LYS A 172 7.42 -2.35 -20.57
C LYS A 172 7.36 -0.82 -20.71
N TYR A 173 7.22 -0.33 -21.94
CA TYR A 173 7.07 1.11 -22.21
C TYR A 173 5.78 1.65 -21.56
N LYS A 174 4.64 1.00 -21.83
CA LYS A 174 3.34 1.35 -21.26
C LYS A 174 3.35 1.33 -19.73
N ARG A 175 3.97 0.33 -19.12
CA ARG A 175 4.13 0.28 -17.67
C ARG A 175 4.80 1.54 -17.12
N ARG A 176 5.86 2.03 -17.78
CA ARG A 176 6.57 3.25 -17.34
C ARG A 176 5.69 4.49 -17.45
N GLU A 177 4.90 4.61 -18.50
CA GLU A 177 3.95 5.71 -18.67
C GLU A 177 2.90 5.71 -17.58
N PHE A 178 2.22 4.58 -17.36
CA PHE A 178 1.21 4.44 -16.31
C PHE A 178 1.79 4.69 -14.92
N TYR A 179 2.95 4.12 -14.59
CA TYR A 179 3.58 4.29 -13.27
C TYR A 179 3.99 5.74 -13.00
N LYS A 180 4.44 6.46 -14.02
CA LYS A 180 4.71 7.90 -13.90
C LYS A 180 3.43 8.67 -13.53
N LEU A 181 2.34 8.43 -14.22
CA LEU A 181 1.05 9.08 -13.95
C LEU A 181 0.50 8.73 -12.57
N ILE A 182 0.56 7.45 -12.20
CA ILE A 182 0.15 6.99 -10.86
C ILE A 182 0.97 7.72 -9.79
N ARG A 183 2.30 7.79 -9.94
CA ARG A 183 3.19 8.48 -9.01
C ARG A 183 2.81 9.97 -8.85
N GLU A 184 2.63 10.67 -9.97
CA GLU A 184 2.29 12.09 -9.97
C GLU A 184 0.99 12.35 -9.19
N LYS A 185 -0.03 11.51 -9.40
CA LYS A 185 -1.33 11.65 -8.73
C LYS A 185 -1.33 11.13 -7.29
N LEU A 186 -0.57 10.07 -6.99
CA LEU A 186 -0.44 9.51 -5.64
C LEU A 186 0.06 10.57 -4.65
N PHE A 187 1.05 11.37 -5.06
CA PHE A 187 1.60 12.42 -4.21
C PHE A 187 0.73 13.68 -4.09
N LEU A 188 -0.36 13.76 -4.85
CA LEU A 188 -1.37 14.82 -4.71
C LEU A 188 -2.55 14.43 -3.80
N LEU A 189 -2.68 13.16 -3.44
CA LEU A 189 -3.73 12.70 -2.53
C LEU A 189 -3.61 13.39 -1.17
N ASP A 190 -4.73 13.52 -0.45
CA ASP A 190 -4.74 14.00 0.93
C ASP A 190 -4.24 12.95 1.89
N ASP A 191 -4.54 11.69 1.63
CA ASP A 191 -4.12 10.55 2.41
C ASP A 191 -4.13 9.23 1.62
N VAL A 192 -3.53 8.21 2.22
CA VAL A 192 -3.64 6.81 1.81
C VAL A 192 -3.72 5.93 3.06
N TYR A 193 -4.29 4.74 2.90
CA TYR A 193 -4.21 3.70 3.92
C TYR A 193 -3.10 2.71 3.59
N VAL A 194 -2.48 2.19 4.64
CA VAL A 194 -1.43 1.17 4.54
C VAL A 194 -1.84 -0.02 5.40
N VAL A 195 -1.59 -1.22 4.88
CA VAL A 195 -1.83 -2.45 5.63
C VAL A 195 -0.74 -2.63 6.66
N TYR A 196 -1.12 -2.79 7.92
CA TYR A 196 -0.24 -3.04 9.07
C TYR A 196 -0.45 -4.45 9.61
N SER A 197 0.59 -5.01 10.21
CA SER A 197 0.49 -6.24 10.98
C SER A 197 0.01 -5.92 12.39
N VAL A 198 -1.09 -6.52 12.84
CA VAL A 198 -1.56 -6.43 14.23
C VAL A 198 -0.52 -7.01 15.19
N GLU A 199 0.24 -8.01 14.75
CA GLU A 199 1.22 -8.71 15.58
C GLU A 199 2.46 -7.85 15.90
N THR A 200 2.90 -7.01 14.96
CA THR A 200 4.11 -6.20 15.13
C THR A 200 3.85 -4.70 15.26
N ASP A 201 2.64 -4.26 14.96
CA ASP A 201 2.26 -2.84 14.82
C ASP A 201 3.11 -2.05 13.80
N GLU A 202 3.65 -2.77 12.81
CA GLU A 202 4.49 -2.24 11.75
C GLU A 202 3.86 -2.53 10.37
N PRO A 203 4.28 -1.85 9.28
CA PRO A 203 3.76 -2.12 7.94
C PRO A 203 3.87 -3.60 7.57
N TYR A 204 2.78 -4.16 7.02
CA TYR A 204 2.78 -5.55 6.59
C TYR A 204 3.62 -5.74 5.33
N LEU A 205 4.57 -6.67 5.37
CA LEU A 205 5.47 -6.98 4.27
C LEU A 205 4.83 -8.05 3.37
N PHE A 206 4.30 -7.63 2.22
CA PHE A 206 3.80 -8.56 1.22
C PHE A 206 4.96 -9.18 0.44
N SER A 207 5.17 -10.46 0.65
CA SER A 207 6.20 -11.26 -0.01
C SER A 207 5.66 -12.65 -0.29
N ASN A 208 5.94 -13.16 -1.47
CA ASN A 208 5.57 -14.51 -1.89
C ASN A 208 6.79 -15.42 -1.86
N ALA A 209 6.59 -16.63 -1.38
CA ALA A 209 7.59 -17.69 -1.45
C ALA A 209 7.17 -18.73 -2.48
N SER A 210 8.07 -19.11 -3.37
CA SER A 210 7.87 -20.14 -4.36
C SER A 210 9.08 -21.08 -4.43
N LYS A 211 8.88 -22.29 -4.89
CA LYS A 211 9.96 -23.25 -5.14
C LYS A 211 10.18 -23.37 -6.64
N ASP A 212 11.45 -23.44 -7.04
CA ASP A 212 11.78 -23.80 -8.42
C ASP A 212 11.64 -25.33 -8.66
N GLU A 213 11.89 -25.73 -9.89
CA GLU A 213 11.87 -27.15 -10.29
C GLU A 213 12.88 -28.02 -9.52
N LYS A 214 13.92 -27.42 -8.96
CA LYS A 214 14.96 -28.09 -8.15
C LYS A 214 14.62 -28.10 -6.66
N GLY A 215 13.51 -27.47 -6.26
CA GLY A 215 13.08 -27.35 -4.86
C GLY A 215 13.72 -26.22 -4.10
N SER A 216 14.53 -25.35 -4.75
CA SER A 216 15.09 -24.16 -4.13
C SER A 216 13.99 -23.15 -3.81
N LEU A 217 14.01 -22.59 -2.61
CA LEU A 217 13.01 -21.62 -2.16
C LEU A 217 13.43 -20.19 -2.59
N PHE A 218 12.55 -19.51 -3.30
CA PHE A 218 12.68 -18.10 -3.65
C PHE A 218 11.68 -17.28 -2.88
N VAL A 219 12.13 -16.18 -2.33
CA VAL A 219 11.30 -15.18 -1.65
C VAL A 219 11.31 -13.91 -2.48
N THR A 220 10.14 -13.39 -2.83
CA THR A 220 10.05 -12.12 -3.58
C THR A 220 10.42 -10.95 -2.68
N MET A 221 10.87 -9.86 -3.29
CA MET A 221 11.12 -8.62 -2.55
C MET A 221 9.86 -8.16 -1.81
N PRO A 222 9.97 -7.77 -0.54
CA PRO A 222 8.81 -7.32 0.23
C PRO A 222 8.29 -5.97 -0.28
N MET A 223 6.97 -5.88 -0.39
CA MET A 223 6.23 -4.70 -0.82
C MET A 223 5.26 -4.28 0.28
N ALA A 224 4.99 -2.99 0.42
CA ALA A 224 3.87 -2.49 1.20
C ALA A 224 2.64 -2.31 0.31
N GLN A 225 1.44 -2.51 0.84
CA GLN A 225 0.22 -2.24 0.10
C GLN A 225 -0.34 -0.88 0.51
N LEU A 226 -0.49 0.01 -0.47
CA LEU A 226 -1.12 1.31 -0.34
C LEU A 226 -2.51 1.28 -0.97
N ILE A 227 -3.48 1.82 -0.25
CA ILE A 227 -4.89 1.77 -0.58
C ILE A 227 -5.44 3.19 -0.53
N PRO A 228 -6.03 3.74 -1.60
CA PRO A 228 -6.67 5.04 -1.55
C PRO A 228 -7.90 5.00 -0.63
N SER A 229 -8.22 6.13 -0.02
CA SER A 229 -9.33 6.26 0.93
C SER A 229 -10.67 5.81 0.36
N SER A 230 -10.88 6.01 -0.94
CA SER A 230 -12.08 5.56 -1.67
C SER A 230 -12.30 4.05 -1.66
N TYR A 231 -11.22 3.25 -1.52
CA TYR A 231 -11.29 1.78 -1.54
C TYR A 231 -11.28 1.14 -0.14
N ILE A 232 -10.99 1.92 0.92
CA ILE A 232 -10.76 1.37 2.26
C ILE A 232 -11.99 0.68 2.83
N HIS A 233 -13.19 1.17 2.52
CA HIS A 233 -14.43 0.61 3.05
C HIS A 233 -14.63 -0.83 2.55
N ASN A 234 -14.51 -1.04 1.25
CA ASN A 234 -14.64 -2.37 0.61
C ASN A 234 -13.55 -3.33 1.11
N LEU A 235 -12.34 -2.83 1.32
CA LEU A 235 -11.22 -3.64 1.81
C LEU A 235 -11.38 -3.99 3.29
N LYS A 236 -11.90 -3.11 4.13
CA LYS A 236 -12.24 -3.44 5.52
C LYS A 236 -13.32 -4.53 5.59
N GLU A 237 -14.28 -4.55 4.69
CA GLU A 237 -15.24 -5.66 4.60
C GLU A 237 -14.60 -6.97 4.14
N MET A 238 -13.72 -6.93 3.13
CA MET A 238 -13.02 -8.10 2.61
C MET A 238 -12.00 -8.66 3.60
N PHE A 239 -11.22 -7.81 4.25
CA PHE A 239 -10.14 -8.18 5.17
C PHE A 239 -10.52 -8.06 6.64
N GLY A 240 -11.63 -7.40 6.99
CA GLY A 240 -12.06 -7.16 8.39
C GLY A 240 -12.36 -8.40 9.22
N LYS A 241 -12.36 -9.59 8.59
CA LYS A 241 -12.39 -10.89 9.29
C LYS A 241 -10.98 -11.47 9.51
N ASN A 242 -9.95 -10.82 9.02
CA ASN A 242 -8.57 -11.26 9.20
C ASN A 242 -7.96 -10.50 10.38
N GLU A 243 -7.92 -11.15 11.54
CA GLU A 243 -7.38 -10.61 12.79
C GLU A 243 -5.88 -10.24 12.71
N ASN A 244 -5.21 -10.56 11.60
CA ASN A 244 -3.78 -10.29 11.43
C ASN A 244 -3.48 -8.92 10.83
N PHE A 245 -4.48 -8.23 10.26
CA PHE A 245 -4.29 -6.97 9.55
C PHE A 245 -5.03 -5.81 10.23
N ASP A 246 -4.37 -4.67 10.23
CA ASP A 246 -4.95 -3.37 10.52
C ASP A 246 -4.67 -2.40 9.35
N PHE A 247 -5.43 -1.31 9.28
CA PHE A 247 -5.30 -0.29 8.24
C PHE A 247 -5.00 1.05 8.89
N LYS A 248 -3.80 1.57 8.71
CA LYS A 248 -3.42 2.88 9.23
C LYS A 248 -3.45 3.93 8.14
N ARG A 249 -4.04 5.06 8.45
CA ARG A 249 -4.08 6.23 7.59
C ARG A 249 -2.74 6.96 7.64
N ILE A 250 -2.20 7.27 6.47
CA ILE A 250 -1.03 8.13 6.29
C ILE A 250 -1.52 9.45 5.70
N ASP A 251 -1.45 10.50 6.48
CA ASP A 251 -1.80 11.85 6.07
C ASP A 251 -0.66 12.46 5.24
N ASN A 252 -1.01 13.10 4.12
CA ASN A 252 -0.02 13.71 3.23
C ASN A 252 0.43 15.10 3.70
N GLY A 253 -0.32 15.69 4.62
CA GLY A 253 -0.07 17.03 5.11
C GLY A 253 -0.34 18.14 4.08
N PRO A 254 -0.25 19.39 4.51
CA PRO A 254 -0.48 20.56 3.64
C PRO A 254 0.62 20.75 2.59
N ASP A 255 1.84 20.29 2.86
CA ASP A 255 3.00 20.33 1.96
C ASP A 255 3.05 19.18 0.95
N LYS A 256 2.13 18.22 1.06
CA LYS A 256 2.06 17.01 0.21
C LYS A 256 3.32 16.14 0.24
N GLU A 257 4.05 16.14 1.36
CA GLU A 257 5.26 15.34 1.54
C GLU A 257 5.05 14.09 2.43
N GLY A 258 3.93 13.98 3.16
CA GLY A 258 3.68 12.89 4.11
C GLY A 258 3.75 11.50 3.48
N ILE A 259 3.06 11.27 2.36
CA ILE A 259 3.08 9.98 1.63
C ILE A 259 4.50 9.68 1.09
N ARG A 260 5.18 10.69 0.55
CA ARG A 260 6.54 10.55 0.01
C ARG A 260 7.54 10.19 1.10
N ASN A 261 7.49 10.87 2.23
CA ASN A 261 8.34 10.59 3.38
C ASN A 261 8.08 9.21 3.94
N PHE A 262 6.81 8.81 4.06
CA PHE A 262 6.43 7.47 4.47
C PHE A 262 7.04 6.38 3.56
N ILE A 263 6.91 6.51 2.23
CA ILE A 263 7.49 5.55 1.27
C ILE A 263 9.02 5.52 1.38
N ARG A 264 9.66 6.67 1.59
CA ARG A 264 11.12 6.74 1.83
C ARG A 264 11.52 5.99 3.09
N ASP A 265 10.77 6.17 4.16
CA ASP A 265 10.99 5.51 5.45
C ASP A 265 10.83 3.99 5.35
N LEU A 266 9.81 3.51 4.65
CA LEU A 266 9.62 2.07 4.36
C LEU A 266 10.86 1.44 3.74
N PHE A 267 11.52 2.14 2.80
CA PHE A 267 12.72 1.65 2.15
C PHE A 267 13.95 1.71 3.07
N ILE A 268 14.16 2.85 3.74
CA ILE A 268 15.38 3.11 4.53
C ILE A 268 15.40 2.30 5.83
N TYR A 269 14.23 2.17 6.50
CA TYR A 269 14.18 1.60 7.85
C TYR A 269 13.57 0.20 7.89
N ASP A 270 12.61 -0.12 7.00
CA ASP A 270 11.85 -1.38 7.07
C ASP A 270 12.27 -2.39 5.98
N GLY A 271 13.14 -1.98 5.05
CA GLY A 271 13.64 -2.85 3.98
C GLY A 271 12.60 -3.17 2.90
N ILE A 272 11.48 -2.43 2.85
CA ILE A 272 10.45 -2.57 1.84
C ILE A 272 10.96 -1.99 0.53
N ARG A 273 10.89 -2.76 -0.56
CA ARG A 273 11.49 -2.42 -1.84
C ARG A 273 10.58 -1.60 -2.76
N GLY A 274 9.31 -1.50 -2.44
CA GLY A 274 8.34 -0.74 -3.22
C GLY A 274 6.93 -0.86 -2.67
N ILE A 275 5.97 -0.41 -3.45
CA ILE A 275 4.57 -0.45 -3.08
C ILE A 275 3.74 -1.25 -4.11
N GLN A 276 2.65 -1.83 -3.64
CA GLN A 276 1.53 -2.30 -4.44
C GLN A 276 0.38 -1.29 -4.26
N TYR A 277 -0.04 -0.64 -5.34
CA TYR A 277 -1.08 0.36 -5.30
C TYR A 277 -2.36 -0.16 -5.94
N CYS A 278 -3.43 -0.28 -5.17
CA CYS A 278 -4.72 -0.85 -5.61
C CYS A 278 -4.63 -2.27 -6.17
N GLY A 279 -3.60 -3.04 -5.83
CA GLY A 279 -3.44 -4.44 -6.23
C GLY A 279 -2.03 -4.82 -6.70
N GLU A 280 -1.78 -6.11 -6.77
CA GLU A 280 -0.45 -6.70 -7.04
C GLU A 280 0.14 -6.31 -8.41
N LYS A 281 -0.71 -6.07 -9.42
CA LYS A 281 -0.25 -5.77 -10.78
C LYS A 281 0.31 -4.36 -10.93
N THR A 282 0.00 -3.47 -9.99
CA THR A 282 0.59 -2.13 -9.89
C THR A 282 1.66 -2.12 -8.82
N THR A 283 2.78 -2.79 -9.09
CA THR A 283 3.94 -2.84 -8.20
C THR A 283 4.99 -1.83 -8.69
N ILE A 284 5.27 -0.80 -7.88
CA ILE A 284 6.20 0.28 -8.19
C ILE A 284 7.35 0.25 -7.19
N LEU A 285 8.60 0.18 -7.67
CA LEU A 285 9.77 0.16 -6.80
C LEU A 285 9.99 1.53 -6.15
N ALA A 286 10.56 1.55 -4.94
CA ALA A 286 10.77 2.76 -4.15
C ALA A 286 11.63 3.79 -4.90
N GLU A 287 12.68 3.37 -5.60
CA GLU A 287 13.53 4.23 -6.43
C GLU A 287 12.83 4.88 -7.62
N GLN A 288 11.66 4.37 -8.02
CA GLN A 288 10.81 4.96 -9.06
C GLN A 288 9.83 5.98 -8.48
N LEU A 289 9.61 5.95 -7.17
CA LEU A 289 8.66 6.80 -6.44
C LEU A 289 9.35 7.99 -5.79
N VAL A 290 10.46 7.74 -5.08
CA VAL A 290 11.14 8.73 -4.25
C VAL A 290 12.64 8.75 -4.51
N ASP A 291 13.26 9.89 -4.27
CA ASP A 291 14.71 9.98 -4.26
C ASP A 291 15.24 9.35 -2.98
N LEU A 292 16.05 8.30 -3.15
CA LEU A 292 16.70 7.61 -2.07
C LEU A 292 18.05 8.24 -1.75
N PRO A 293 18.48 8.26 -0.48
CA PRO A 293 19.77 8.81 -0.11
C PRO A 293 20.91 8.04 -0.78
N ARG A 294 21.95 8.78 -1.20
CA ARG A 294 23.15 8.21 -1.82
C ARG A 294 24.34 8.51 -0.92
N TYR A 295 24.90 7.47 -0.36
CA TYR A 295 26.03 7.56 0.58
C TYR A 295 27.41 7.34 -0.07
N LYS A 296 27.45 7.17 -1.41
CA LYS A 296 28.71 6.92 -2.13
C LYS A 296 29.65 8.13 -2.01
N GLY A 297 30.81 7.92 -1.40
CA GLY A 297 31.85 8.95 -1.21
C GLY A 297 31.72 9.76 0.07
N MET A 298 30.78 9.41 0.94
CA MET A 298 30.69 9.94 2.30
C MET A 298 31.58 9.11 3.23
N ASP A 299 32.11 9.75 4.25
CA ASP A 299 32.83 9.04 5.31
C ASP A 299 31.89 8.15 6.11
N GLU A 300 32.38 7.04 6.60
CA GLU A 300 31.56 6.02 7.26
C GLU A 300 30.80 6.59 8.48
N ILE A 301 31.40 7.50 9.19
CA ILE A 301 30.79 8.18 10.35
C ILE A 301 29.62 9.11 9.99
N GLU A 302 29.59 9.59 8.75
CA GLU A 302 28.53 10.45 8.25
C GLU A 302 27.31 9.66 7.76
N ILE A 303 27.47 8.35 7.52
CA ILE A 303 26.39 7.48 7.05
C ILE A 303 25.47 7.13 8.21
N PRO A 304 24.19 7.51 8.18
CA PRO A 304 23.23 7.18 9.23
C PRO A 304 23.13 5.67 9.42
N VAL A 305 23.18 5.22 10.67
CA VAL A 305 22.93 3.80 10.97
C VAL A 305 21.52 3.42 10.61
N THR A 306 21.40 2.47 9.68
CA THR A 306 20.12 1.85 9.26
C THR A 306 20.37 0.38 8.98
N ASN A 307 19.38 -0.47 9.28
CA ASN A 307 19.48 -1.91 9.09
C ASN A 307 18.22 -2.46 8.39
N PRO A 308 17.89 -1.99 7.18
CA PRO A 308 16.65 -2.36 6.51
C PRO A 308 16.52 -3.87 6.23
N ASN A 309 17.64 -4.54 5.90
CA ASN A 309 17.62 -6.00 5.67
C ASN A 309 17.36 -6.76 6.97
N LEU A 310 17.91 -6.31 8.09
CA LEU A 310 17.68 -6.93 9.40
C LEU A 310 16.20 -6.85 9.80
N ILE A 311 15.61 -5.67 9.67
CA ILE A 311 14.20 -5.42 9.99
C ILE A 311 13.29 -6.20 9.05
N GLN A 312 13.56 -6.21 7.75
CA GLN A 312 12.81 -6.96 6.76
C GLN A 312 12.65 -8.44 7.16
N TRP A 313 13.76 -9.10 7.50
CA TRP A 313 13.72 -10.53 7.83
C TRP A 313 13.05 -10.79 9.18
N LEU A 314 13.25 -9.90 10.16
CA LEU A 314 12.56 -9.97 11.45
C LEU A 314 11.05 -9.92 11.27
N TYR A 315 10.55 -8.93 10.52
CA TYR A 315 9.12 -8.76 10.33
C TYR A 315 8.51 -9.88 9.47
N LEU A 316 9.17 -10.32 8.41
CA LEU A 316 8.71 -11.48 7.63
C LEU A 316 8.59 -12.73 8.51
N ALA A 317 9.54 -12.98 9.43
CA ALA A 317 9.47 -14.10 10.35
C ALA A 317 8.29 -13.97 11.33
N ARG A 318 8.07 -12.77 11.89
CA ARG A 318 7.00 -12.49 12.85
C ARG A 318 5.61 -12.54 12.20
N GLN A 319 5.46 -12.02 11.00
CA GLN A 319 4.20 -11.99 10.25
C GLN A 319 3.71 -13.37 9.79
N LEU A 320 4.52 -14.41 9.87
CA LEU A 320 4.06 -15.79 9.63
C LEU A 320 3.01 -16.25 10.65
N GLY A 321 2.98 -15.63 11.84
CA GLY A 321 2.08 -15.98 12.93
C GLY A 321 2.28 -17.43 13.39
N LYS A 322 1.19 -18.15 13.69
CA LYS A 322 1.23 -19.54 14.16
C LYS A 322 1.86 -20.47 13.11
N LEU A 323 2.95 -21.17 13.48
CA LEU A 323 3.69 -22.10 12.61
C LEU A 323 3.00 -23.49 12.56
N ASN A 324 1.75 -23.51 12.10
CA ASN A 324 0.88 -24.69 12.10
C ASN A 324 1.01 -25.57 10.84
N THR A 325 1.73 -25.11 9.81
CA THR A 325 1.97 -25.89 8.58
C THR A 325 3.47 -26.14 8.36
N LYS A 326 3.79 -27.18 7.57
CA LYS A 326 5.19 -27.50 7.21
C LYS A 326 5.82 -26.33 6.43
N ASP A 327 5.07 -25.71 5.53
CA ASP A 327 5.61 -24.59 4.73
C ASP A 327 5.92 -23.36 5.59
N LYS A 328 5.04 -23.00 6.52
CA LYS A 328 5.32 -21.91 7.48
C LYS A 328 6.55 -22.19 8.35
N LYS A 329 6.72 -23.44 8.81
CA LYS A 329 7.92 -23.82 9.57
C LYS A 329 9.20 -23.69 8.73
N THR A 330 9.15 -24.14 7.47
CA THR A 330 10.29 -23.99 6.54
C THR A 330 10.59 -22.51 6.27
N LEU A 331 9.59 -21.69 6.00
CA LEU A 331 9.75 -20.25 5.79
C LEU A 331 10.32 -19.56 7.02
N SER A 332 9.84 -19.89 8.22
CA SER A 332 10.37 -19.36 9.47
C SER A 332 11.86 -19.65 9.62
N GLN A 333 12.31 -20.87 9.32
CA GLN A 333 13.73 -21.21 9.36
C GLN A 333 14.55 -20.38 8.37
N VAL A 334 14.05 -20.20 7.15
CA VAL A 334 14.73 -19.38 6.13
C VAL A 334 14.82 -17.92 6.58
N TYR A 335 13.71 -17.36 7.06
CA TYR A 335 13.69 -15.95 7.50
C TYR A 335 14.58 -15.72 8.72
N LEU A 336 14.59 -16.64 9.68
CA LEU A 336 15.47 -16.56 10.86
C LEU A 336 16.95 -16.72 10.48
N TYR A 337 17.28 -17.58 9.50
CA TYR A 337 18.63 -17.68 8.98
C TYR A 337 19.07 -16.37 8.28
N GLN A 338 18.23 -15.81 7.44
CA GLN A 338 18.51 -14.54 6.76
C GLN A 338 18.61 -13.35 7.76
N PHE A 339 17.79 -13.38 8.81
CA PHE A 339 17.89 -12.42 9.91
C PHE A 339 19.25 -12.55 10.61
N TYR A 340 19.71 -13.78 10.91
CA TYR A 340 21.02 -14.04 11.49
C TYR A 340 22.15 -13.51 10.60
N GLU A 341 22.13 -13.82 9.29
CA GLU A 341 23.14 -13.32 8.35
C GLU A 341 23.16 -11.77 8.27
N ALA A 342 22.01 -11.14 8.32
CA ALA A 342 21.92 -9.67 8.37
C ALA A 342 22.45 -9.12 9.71
N LEU A 343 22.21 -9.83 10.81
CA LEU A 343 22.61 -9.42 12.15
C LEU A 343 24.15 -9.43 12.33
N LYS A 344 24.85 -10.36 11.73
CA LYS A 344 26.32 -10.45 11.80
C LYS A 344 27.05 -9.19 11.32
N THR A 345 26.46 -8.48 10.37
CA THR A 345 27.04 -7.27 9.78
C THR A 345 26.35 -5.98 10.22
N ALA A 346 25.32 -6.11 11.07
CA ALA A 346 24.53 -4.97 11.51
C ALA A 346 25.32 -4.06 12.46
N LYS A 347 25.23 -2.76 12.20
CA LYS A 347 25.63 -1.72 13.16
C LYS A 347 24.40 -1.31 13.95
N LEU A 348 24.45 -1.45 15.25
CA LEU A 348 23.34 -1.20 16.15
C LEU A 348 23.64 0.02 17.04
N LEU A 349 22.59 0.75 17.42
CA LEU A 349 22.69 1.91 18.29
C LEU A 349 22.34 1.54 19.72
N ALA A 350 23.32 1.53 20.62
CA ALA A 350 23.10 1.37 22.05
C ALA A 350 22.92 2.75 22.70
N PRO A 351 21.71 3.09 23.24
CA PRO A 351 21.50 4.37 23.89
C PRO A 351 22.46 4.56 25.05
N MET A 352 23.11 5.72 25.16
CA MET A 352 24.03 6.03 26.23
C MET A 352 23.71 7.33 26.93
N ARG A 353 24.02 7.41 28.21
CA ARG A 353 23.98 8.61 29.03
C ARG A 353 25.38 9.02 29.42
N LEU A 354 25.82 10.21 28.99
CA LEU A 354 27.12 10.78 29.33
C LEU A 354 27.04 11.43 30.70
N HIS A 355 28.04 11.20 31.54
CA HIS A 355 28.16 11.82 32.86
C HIS A 355 29.08 13.04 32.78
N GLY A 356 28.58 14.21 33.20
CA GLY A 356 29.37 15.46 33.32
C GLY A 356 29.77 16.09 31.99
N TYR A 357 29.16 15.70 30.85
CA TYR A 357 29.50 16.21 29.53
C TYR A 357 29.34 17.72 29.41
N ASP A 358 28.24 18.26 29.94
CA ASP A 358 27.95 19.71 29.88
C ASP A 358 28.97 20.51 30.68
N GLN A 359 29.40 20.01 31.84
CA GLN A 359 30.42 20.64 32.67
C GLN A 359 31.79 20.63 31.99
N LEU A 360 32.15 19.53 31.31
CA LEU A 360 33.44 19.43 30.61
C LEU A 360 33.51 20.33 29.39
N LEU A 361 32.41 20.58 28.69
CA LEU A 361 32.35 21.54 27.58
C LEU A 361 32.45 22.98 28.05
N GLU A 362 31.90 23.30 29.22
CA GLU A 362 32.02 24.64 29.83
C GLU A 362 33.46 24.93 30.29
N GLU A 363 34.13 23.88 30.84
CA GLU A 363 35.50 24.03 31.37
C GLU A 363 36.59 24.02 30.28
N ASN A 364 36.37 23.34 29.14
CA ASN A 364 37.40 23.16 28.09
C ASN A 364 36.85 23.37 26.67
N PRO A 365 36.49 24.57 26.25
CA PRO A 365 35.87 24.83 24.94
C PRO A 365 36.83 24.68 23.74
N GLN A 366 38.12 24.40 23.92
CA GLN A 366 39.13 24.41 22.85
C GLN A 366 40.14 23.25 22.88
N THR A 367 39.87 22.13 23.56
CA THR A 367 40.80 21.00 23.57
C THR A 367 40.44 19.97 22.51
N ASP A 368 41.34 19.71 21.56
CA ASP A 368 41.32 18.61 20.58
C ASP A 368 41.53 17.21 21.20
N VAL A 369 41.51 17.13 22.52
CA VAL A 369 41.64 15.84 23.24
C VAL A 369 40.26 15.33 23.52
N GLU A 370 39.86 14.18 22.90
CA GLU A 370 38.65 13.49 23.29
C GLU A 370 38.68 13.18 24.78
N PRO A 371 37.86 13.80 25.61
CA PRO A 371 37.85 13.52 27.03
C PRO A 371 37.33 12.11 27.25
N ASN A 372 37.97 11.36 28.13
CA ASN A 372 37.51 10.03 28.57
C ASN A 372 36.25 10.24 29.46
N ILE A 373 35.10 10.48 28.82
CA ILE A 373 33.84 10.79 29.49
C ILE A 373 33.17 9.48 29.90
N PRO A 374 32.90 9.28 31.21
CA PRO A 374 32.18 8.09 31.66
C PRO A 374 30.74 8.13 31.13
N PHE A 375 30.24 6.96 30.71
CA PHE A 375 28.89 6.80 30.23
C PHE A 375 28.25 5.50 30.74
N ASP A 376 26.92 5.50 30.83
CA ASP A 376 26.11 4.32 31.09
C ASP A 376 25.33 3.93 29.82
N LEU A 377 25.27 2.63 29.54
CA LEU A 377 24.42 2.06 28.48
C LEU A 377 23.03 1.73 29.03
N ALA A 378 22.03 1.79 28.17
CA ALA A 378 20.66 1.42 28.51
C ALA A 378 20.55 -0.11 28.65
N MET A 379 20.38 -0.58 29.89
CA MET A 379 20.30 -1.99 30.26
C MET A 379 18.94 -2.33 30.83
N GLN A 380 18.59 -3.62 30.80
CA GLN A 380 17.42 -4.19 31.48
C GLN A 380 17.78 -5.58 32.04
N PRO A 381 16.96 -6.19 32.91
CA PRO A 381 17.18 -7.57 33.38
C PRO A 381 17.27 -8.54 32.23
N GLY A 382 18.27 -9.44 32.27
CA GLY A 382 18.55 -10.41 31.20
C GLY A 382 17.71 -11.70 31.32
N GLN A 383 17.77 -12.53 30.28
CA GLN A 383 17.14 -13.86 30.26
C GLN A 383 18.16 -14.96 30.60
N THR A 384 19.34 -14.92 29.99
CA THR A 384 20.40 -15.90 30.22
C THR A 384 21.61 -15.31 30.94
N LYS A 385 21.82 -14.01 30.80
CA LYS A 385 22.83 -13.23 31.53
C LYS A 385 22.15 -12.26 32.48
N GLU A 386 22.91 -11.70 33.44
CA GLU A 386 22.37 -10.79 34.45
C GLU A 386 21.69 -9.56 33.82
N LEU A 387 22.29 -9.03 32.77
CA LEU A 387 21.82 -7.85 32.07
C LEU A 387 21.64 -8.09 30.57
N THR A 388 20.67 -7.42 29.99
CA THR A 388 20.41 -7.34 28.56
C THR A 388 20.65 -5.93 28.07
N LEU A 389 21.52 -5.78 27.07
CA LEU A 389 21.75 -4.50 26.40
C LEU A 389 20.61 -4.15 25.47
N ARG A 390 20.08 -2.95 25.58
CA ARG A 390 19.07 -2.41 24.67
C ARG A 390 19.76 -1.79 23.47
N VAL A 391 19.39 -2.21 22.24
CA VAL A 391 19.92 -1.66 21.00
C VAL A 391 18.83 -1.36 20.00
N TYR A 392 19.10 -0.43 19.09
CA TYR A 392 18.17 0.00 18.05
C TYR A 392 18.81 -0.12 16.67
N THR A 393 18.01 -0.49 15.69
CA THR A 393 18.46 -0.68 14.30
C THR A 393 18.69 0.63 13.56
N ASP A 394 18.16 1.72 14.07
CA ASP A 394 18.22 3.03 13.44
C ASP A 394 17.88 4.17 14.42
N TRP A 395 18.24 5.39 14.02
CA TRP A 395 18.00 6.59 14.81
C TRP A 395 16.52 6.93 14.98
N LYS A 396 15.65 6.59 14.02
CA LYS A 396 14.21 6.87 14.10
C LYS A 396 13.58 6.09 15.25
N ARG A 397 13.88 4.80 15.36
CA ARG A 397 13.38 3.94 16.44
C ARG A 397 13.99 4.31 17.80
N LEU A 398 15.28 4.63 17.82
CA LEU A 398 15.94 5.06 19.04
C LEU A 398 15.34 6.37 19.58
N ARG A 399 15.20 7.40 18.75
CA ARG A 399 14.69 8.72 19.15
C ARG A 399 13.21 8.67 19.58
N LYS A 400 12.43 7.78 19.02
CA LYS A 400 11.04 7.55 19.45
C LYS A 400 10.96 7.27 20.96
N HIS A 401 11.95 6.59 21.55
CA HIS A 401 11.97 6.17 22.96
C HIS A 401 12.81 7.08 23.87
N TYR A 402 13.87 7.68 23.35
CA TYR A 402 14.83 8.43 24.16
C TYR A 402 14.86 9.95 23.84
N GLY A 403 14.09 10.39 22.85
CA GLY A 403 14.06 11.79 22.40
C GLY A 403 15.15 12.13 21.38
N GLU A 404 15.04 13.32 20.79
CA GLU A 404 15.91 13.76 19.69
C GLU A 404 17.37 13.97 20.12
N ASP A 405 17.62 14.36 21.37
CA ASP A 405 18.96 14.67 21.90
C ASP A 405 19.71 13.42 22.38
N CYS A 406 19.12 12.23 22.23
CA CYS A 406 19.73 10.98 22.67
C CYS A 406 21.07 10.73 21.98
N LYS A 407 22.06 10.33 22.78
CA LYS A 407 23.38 9.83 22.30
C LYS A 407 23.33 8.31 22.22
N ALA A 408 24.13 7.73 21.32
CA ALA A 408 24.25 6.29 21.20
C ALA A 408 25.68 5.87 20.85
N LEU A 409 26.07 4.73 21.37
CA LEU A 409 27.27 4.03 20.93
C LEU A 409 26.88 3.10 19.76
N ILE A 410 27.69 3.07 18.70
CA ILE A 410 27.54 2.10 17.62
C ILE A 410 28.23 0.81 18.07
N VAL A 411 27.46 -0.28 18.09
CA VAL A 411 27.94 -1.61 18.52
C VAL A 411 27.61 -2.68 17.47
N THR A 412 28.38 -3.76 17.48
CA THR A 412 28.10 -4.99 16.75
C THR A 412 27.58 -6.08 17.69
N ILE A 413 26.84 -7.05 17.16
CA ILE A 413 26.24 -8.09 17.98
C ILE A 413 27.32 -8.98 18.66
N ASP A 414 28.37 -9.34 17.93
CA ASP A 414 29.43 -10.23 18.42
C ASP A 414 30.17 -9.66 19.63
N GLU A 415 30.45 -8.34 19.60
CA GLU A 415 31.13 -7.65 20.71
C GLU A 415 30.29 -7.66 21.99
N GLN A 416 28.93 -7.63 21.86
CA GLN A 416 28.04 -7.51 23.01
C GLN A 416 27.65 -8.85 23.62
N LEU A 417 27.43 -9.88 22.80
CA LEU A 417 27.00 -11.20 23.27
C LEU A 417 27.98 -11.88 24.21
N ALA A 418 29.25 -11.51 24.18
CA ALA A 418 30.21 -11.98 25.16
C ALA A 418 29.87 -11.57 26.59
N PHE A 419 29.24 -10.42 26.79
CA PHE A 419 28.99 -9.81 28.09
C PHE A 419 27.52 -9.80 28.49
N HIS A 420 26.60 -9.61 27.49
CA HIS A 420 25.19 -9.34 27.73
C HIS A 420 24.32 -10.14 26.77
N ASP A 421 23.09 -10.44 27.17
CA ASP A 421 22.02 -10.66 26.18
C ASP A 421 21.76 -9.34 25.45
N VAL A 422 21.24 -9.37 24.22
CA VAL A 422 20.93 -8.17 23.44
C VAL A 422 19.45 -8.15 23.06
N VAL A 423 18.75 -7.05 23.32
CA VAL A 423 17.40 -6.85 22.84
C VAL A 423 17.36 -5.76 21.78
N ILE A 424 16.92 -6.15 20.57
CA ILE A 424 16.83 -5.28 19.40
C ILE A 424 15.47 -4.61 19.37
N ASN A 425 15.42 -3.29 19.18
CA ASN A 425 14.22 -2.46 19.10
C ASN A 425 13.22 -2.71 20.23
N PRO A 426 13.64 -2.69 21.51
CA PRO A 426 12.69 -2.77 22.61
C PRO A 426 11.79 -1.55 22.60
N GLY A 427 10.48 -1.78 22.50
CA GLY A 427 9.49 -0.72 22.31
C GLY A 427 8.13 -1.10 22.91
N ASP A 428 7.10 -0.37 22.52
CA ASP A 428 5.74 -0.52 23.02
C ASP A 428 5.11 -1.86 22.60
N HIS A 429 5.54 -2.41 21.48
CA HIS A 429 5.03 -3.68 20.97
C HIS A 429 6.05 -4.81 21.13
N PRO A 430 5.77 -5.83 22.00
CA PRO A 430 6.75 -6.88 22.31
C PRO A 430 7.22 -7.69 21.08
N MET A 431 6.35 -7.86 20.08
CA MET A 431 6.66 -8.66 18.89
C MET A 431 7.49 -7.90 17.84
N ALA A 432 7.62 -6.59 17.97
CA ALA A 432 8.55 -5.80 17.16
C ALA A 432 10.00 -5.89 17.68
N ALA A 433 10.18 -6.34 18.93
CA ALA A 433 11.48 -6.56 19.55
C ALA A 433 11.98 -8.00 19.34
N SER A 434 13.29 -8.21 19.42
CA SER A 434 13.92 -9.54 19.39
C SER A 434 15.04 -9.62 20.41
N THR A 435 14.93 -10.56 21.35
CA THR A 435 16.03 -10.86 22.30
C THR A 435 16.95 -11.90 21.67
N ILE A 436 18.24 -11.58 21.62
CA ILE A 436 19.32 -12.43 21.11
C ILE A 436 20.15 -12.86 22.30
N THR A 437 20.24 -14.17 22.50
CA THR A 437 21.14 -14.78 23.49
C THR A 437 22.34 -15.41 22.79
N GLU A 438 23.46 -15.55 23.49
CA GLU A 438 24.65 -16.20 22.95
C GLU A 438 24.36 -17.67 22.54
N GLU A 439 23.50 -18.36 23.29
CA GLU A 439 23.11 -19.74 22.99
C GLU A 439 22.36 -19.82 21.66
N TRP A 440 21.34 -18.96 21.45
CA TRP A 440 20.60 -18.91 20.19
C TRP A 440 21.50 -18.56 19.01
N TYR A 441 22.36 -17.57 19.17
CA TYR A 441 23.26 -17.09 18.12
C TYR A 441 24.21 -18.21 17.65
N ASN A 442 24.85 -18.93 18.59
CA ASN A 442 25.73 -20.05 18.32
C ASN A 442 24.98 -21.28 17.76
N GLU A 443 23.69 -21.49 18.14
CA GLU A 443 22.89 -22.59 17.60
C GLU A 443 22.56 -22.37 16.12
N VAL A 444 22.23 -21.14 15.71
CA VAL A 444 21.93 -20.80 14.31
C VAL A 444 23.18 -20.89 13.45
N GLU A 445 24.35 -20.50 13.97
CA GLU A 445 25.65 -20.61 13.27
C GLU A 445 26.03 -22.06 12.93
N ARG A 446 25.64 -23.00 13.79
CA ARG A 446 26.01 -24.44 13.62
C ARG A 446 25.09 -25.17 12.65
N LYS A 447 23.97 -24.61 12.25
CA LYS A 447 22.97 -25.19 11.33
C LYS A 447 23.18 -24.76 9.89
#